data_98ea37aee4c63a167e8ee932805790ae
#
_entry.id   98ea37aee4c63a167e8ee932805790ae
#
_cell.length_a   1.000
_cell.length_b   1.000
_cell.length_c   1.000
_cell.angle_alpha   90.00
_cell.angle_beta   90.00
_cell.angle_gamma   90.00
#
_symmetry.space_group_name_H-M   'P 1'
#
loop_
_entity.id
_entity.type
_entity.pdbx_description
1 polymer ?
#
loop_
_entity_poly.entity_id
_entity_poly.type
_entity_poly.pdbx_seq_one_letter_code
_entity_poly.pdbx_strand_id
1 'polypeptide(L)'
;MEFTLIIIYLVIGLFAGFTSGMFGIGGGTIRIPLLNLAGLPLLSAFGINFLVIPFASFVGAITQRRNIAKEIVIYAIIGGVLGEVIGAYSVGFIPTLILAIIFVTLCFIVAFGIHSGKIVPKLTQKIKPTKKNIFGSSFFVSFITGLRGGSGGQIFPALFKSLGLD
;
A
#
# COMPACT_ATOMS: atom_id res chain seq x y z
N MET A 1 -20.10 21.02 15.29
CA MET A 1 -19.44 20.81 13.97
C MET A 1 -18.26 19.83 14.07
N GLU A 2 -17.37 19.95 15.04
CA GLU A 2 -16.21 19.03 15.20
C GLU A 2 -16.63 17.59 15.54
N PHE A 3 -17.61 17.41 16.43
CA PHE A 3 -18.08 16.06 16.81
C PHE A 3 -18.66 15.27 15.63
N THR A 4 -19.40 15.95 14.75
CA THR A 4 -19.96 15.32 13.54
C THR A 4 -18.86 14.87 12.58
N LEU A 5 -17.77 15.66 12.42
CA LEU A 5 -16.63 15.29 11.59
C LEU A 5 -15.87 14.09 12.15
N ILE A 6 -15.72 14.01 13.47
CA ILE A 6 -15.08 12.85 14.13
C ILE A 6 -15.88 11.57 13.83
N ILE A 7 -17.20 11.62 13.93
CA ILE A 7 -18.06 10.47 13.62
C ILE A 7 -17.90 10.07 12.14
N ILE A 8 -17.90 11.04 11.23
CA ILE A 8 -17.72 10.77 9.80
C ILE A 8 -16.37 10.07 9.53
N TYR A 9 -15.28 10.58 10.11
CA TYR A 9 -13.95 9.98 9.93
C TYR A 9 -13.87 8.58 10.54
N LEU A 10 -14.52 8.34 11.66
CA LEU A 10 -14.59 7.03 12.29
C LEU A 10 -15.34 6.04 11.39
N VAL A 11 -16.50 6.42 10.86
CA VAL A 11 -17.29 5.60 9.92
C VAL A 11 -16.50 5.30 8.66
N ILE A 12 -15.82 6.29 8.08
CA ILE A 12 -14.92 6.09 6.93
C ILE A 12 -13.81 5.11 7.27
N GLY A 13 -13.18 5.23 8.44
CA GLY A 13 -12.12 4.34 8.91
C GLY A 13 -12.59 2.89 9.03
N LEU A 14 -13.76 2.68 9.66
CA LEU A 14 -14.38 1.35 9.82
C LEU A 14 -14.76 0.74 8.47
N PHE A 15 -15.43 1.51 7.61
CA PHE A 15 -15.83 1.07 6.28
C PHE A 15 -14.62 0.70 5.41
N ALA A 16 -13.58 1.54 5.38
CA ALA A 16 -12.37 1.28 4.63
C ALA A 16 -11.58 0.08 5.20
N GLY A 17 -11.57 -0.09 6.51
CA GLY A 17 -10.96 -1.25 7.18
C GLY A 17 -11.69 -2.54 6.84
N PHE A 18 -13.02 -2.55 6.93
CA PHE A 18 -13.86 -3.71 6.63
C PHE A 18 -13.73 -4.14 5.16
N THR A 19 -13.90 -3.20 4.23
CA THR A 19 -13.78 -3.47 2.79
C THR A 19 -12.37 -3.91 2.40
N SER A 20 -11.34 -3.31 3.00
CA SER A 20 -9.96 -3.73 2.79
C SER A 20 -9.70 -5.16 3.27
N GLY A 21 -10.25 -5.53 4.43
CA GLY A 21 -10.13 -6.88 4.97
C GLY A 21 -10.83 -7.93 4.11
N MET A 22 -12.02 -7.60 3.56
CA MET A 22 -12.77 -8.51 2.69
C MET A 22 -12.12 -8.72 1.32
N PHE A 23 -11.68 -7.63 0.69
CA PHE A 23 -11.23 -7.67 -0.71
C PHE A 23 -9.70 -7.69 -0.87
N GLY A 24 -8.94 -7.48 0.20
CA GLY A 24 -7.48 -7.42 0.14
C GLY A 24 -6.92 -6.24 -0.68
N ILE A 25 -7.75 -5.21 -0.92
CA ILE A 25 -7.39 -4.07 -1.79
C ILE A 25 -6.55 -2.99 -1.11
N GLY A 26 -6.25 -3.15 0.19
CA GLY A 26 -5.52 -2.14 0.96
C GLY A 26 -6.40 -0.93 1.34
N GLY A 27 -6.54 -0.69 2.64
CA GLY A 27 -7.46 0.32 3.19
C GLY A 27 -7.26 1.74 2.70
N GLY A 28 -6.03 2.11 2.34
CA GLY A 28 -5.70 3.45 1.84
C GLY A 28 -6.35 3.77 0.50
N THR A 29 -6.55 2.79 -0.37
CA THR A 29 -7.20 2.99 -1.67
C THR A 29 -8.64 3.51 -1.53
N ILE A 30 -9.32 3.13 -0.46
CA ILE A 30 -10.69 3.57 -0.14
C ILE A 30 -10.69 4.73 0.85
N ARG A 31 -9.86 4.66 1.89
CA ARG A 31 -9.82 5.65 2.96
C ARG A 31 -9.40 7.03 2.48
N ILE A 32 -8.36 7.11 1.67
CA ILE A 32 -7.81 8.38 1.20
C ILE A 32 -8.84 9.19 0.40
N PRO A 33 -9.50 8.65 -0.63
CA PRO A 33 -10.53 9.38 -1.35
C PRO A 33 -11.71 9.78 -0.47
N LEU A 34 -12.18 8.90 0.41
CA LEU A 34 -13.32 9.20 1.28
C LEU A 34 -13.00 10.30 2.29
N LEU A 35 -11.80 10.30 2.88
CA LEU A 35 -11.37 11.38 3.78
C LEU A 35 -11.24 12.71 3.02
N ASN A 36 -10.73 12.67 1.79
CA ASN A 36 -10.61 13.87 0.97
C ASN A 36 -11.99 14.42 0.56
N LEU A 37 -12.93 13.57 0.19
CA LEU A 37 -14.33 13.95 -0.08
C LEU A 37 -15.03 14.50 1.17
N ALA A 38 -14.67 14.01 2.36
CA ALA A 38 -15.16 14.53 3.64
C ALA A 38 -14.50 15.85 4.07
N GLY A 39 -13.68 16.46 3.19
CA GLY A 39 -13.09 17.78 3.40
C GLY A 39 -11.66 17.78 3.93
N LEU A 40 -11.02 16.62 4.14
CA LEU A 40 -9.62 16.59 4.53
C LEU A 40 -8.71 16.90 3.34
N PRO A 41 -7.67 17.73 3.52
CA PRO A 41 -6.62 17.89 2.52
C PRO A 41 -5.99 16.53 2.18
N LEU A 42 -5.66 16.31 0.89
CA LEU A 42 -5.12 15.03 0.41
C LEU A 42 -3.86 14.61 1.19
N LEU A 43 -2.98 15.55 1.50
CA LEU A 43 -1.76 15.30 2.27
C LEU A 43 -2.08 14.81 3.69
N SER A 44 -3.10 15.38 4.34
CA SER A 44 -3.56 14.94 5.66
C SER A 44 -4.18 13.54 5.61
N ALA A 45 -4.94 13.24 4.56
CA ALA A 45 -5.49 11.89 4.34
C ALA A 45 -4.37 10.85 4.13
N PHE A 46 -3.27 11.21 3.44
CA PHE A 46 -2.08 10.37 3.33
C PHE A 46 -1.43 10.15 4.70
N GLY A 47 -1.24 11.22 5.49
CA GLY A 47 -0.68 11.14 6.85
C GLY A 47 -1.47 10.20 7.76
N ILE A 48 -2.80 10.31 7.78
CA ILE A 48 -3.67 9.41 8.54
C ILE A 48 -3.48 7.96 8.07
N ASN A 49 -3.39 7.74 6.76
CA ASN A 49 -3.20 6.40 6.24
C ASN A 49 -1.86 5.80 6.65
N PHE A 50 -0.77 6.57 6.60
CA PHE A 50 0.55 6.14 7.07
C PHE A 50 0.56 5.75 8.55
N LEU A 51 -0.20 6.45 9.39
CA LEU A 51 -0.34 6.09 10.81
C LEU A 51 -1.11 4.77 11.00
N VAL A 52 -2.12 4.50 10.19
CA VAL A 52 -2.96 3.29 10.33
C VAL A 52 -2.28 2.03 9.80
N ILE A 53 -1.45 2.14 8.75
CA ILE A 53 -0.82 0.98 8.09
C ILE A 53 0.00 0.11 9.07
N PRO A 54 0.89 0.63 9.93
CA PRO A 54 1.66 -0.19 10.85
C PRO A 54 0.78 -1.06 11.75
N PHE A 55 -0.31 -0.50 12.28
CA PHE A 55 -1.24 -1.24 13.14
C PHE A 55 -1.98 -2.33 12.36
N ALA A 56 -2.50 -2.02 11.19
CA ALA A 56 -3.18 -2.99 10.34
C ALA A 56 -2.22 -4.13 9.90
N SER A 57 -0.99 -3.78 9.53
CA SER A 57 0.03 -4.76 9.14
C SER A 57 0.48 -5.63 10.31
N PHE A 58 0.58 -5.07 11.51
CA PHE A 58 0.91 -5.81 12.72
C PHE A 58 -0.14 -6.87 13.04
N VAL A 59 -1.43 -6.49 13.00
CA VAL A 59 -2.54 -7.44 13.19
C VAL A 59 -2.52 -8.52 12.12
N GLY A 60 -2.31 -8.16 10.85
CA GLY A 60 -2.19 -9.11 9.75
C GLY A 60 -1.02 -10.07 9.93
N ALA A 61 0.13 -9.58 10.36
CA ALA A 61 1.33 -10.40 10.61
C ALA A 61 1.10 -11.42 11.75
N ILE A 62 0.44 -11.03 12.82
CA ILE A 62 0.09 -11.94 13.93
C ILE A 62 -0.86 -13.02 13.44
N THR A 63 -1.89 -12.64 12.68
CA THR A 63 -2.92 -13.56 12.18
C THR A 63 -2.32 -14.60 11.23
N GLN A 64 -1.36 -14.19 10.38
CA GLN A 64 -0.75 -15.06 9.36
C GLN A 64 0.65 -15.57 9.73
N ARG A 65 1.05 -15.48 11.01
CA ARG A 65 2.40 -15.83 11.48
C ARG A 65 2.90 -17.23 11.08
N ARG A 66 1.99 -18.19 10.86
CA ARG A 66 2.33 -19.57 10.47
C ARG A 66 2.75 -19.69 9.00
N ASN A 67 2.36 -18.75 8.17
CA ASN A 67 2.60 -18.74 6.73
C ASN A 67 3.79 -17.84 6.33
N ILE A 68 4.55 -17.33 7.32
CA ILE A 68 5.66 -16.41 7.06
C ILE A 68 6.93 -17.17 6.73
N ALA A 69 7.47 -17.00 5.53
CA ALA A 69 8.80 -17.47 5.11
C ALA A 69 9.90 -16.62 5.77
N LYS A 70 10.36 -17.03 6.97
CA LYS A 70 11.26 -16.25 7.85
C LYS A 70 12.55 -15.79 7.18
N GLU A 71 13.11 -16.59 6.28
CA GLU A 71 14.38 -16.27 5.61
C GLU A 71 14.28 -15.11 4.62
N ILE A 72 13.10 -14.92 4.06
CA ILE A 72 12.84 -13.97 2.98
C ILE A 72 12.23 -12.68 3.52
N VAL A 73 11.35 -12.82 4.53
CA VAL A 73 10.54 -11.73 5.06
C VAL A 73 11.38 -10.58 5.61
N ILE A 74 12.55 -10.86 6.20
CA ILE A 74 13.38 -9.82 6.79
C ILE A 74 13.93 -8.85 5.72
N TYR A 75 14.32 -9.38 4.56
CA TYR A 75 14.79 -8.56 3.44
C TYR A 75 13.66 -7.76 2.80
N ALA A 76 12.46 -8.35 2.74
CA ALA A 76 11.27 -7.68 2.27
C ALA A 76 10.84 -6.55 3.21
N ILE A 77 10.90 -6.77 4.54
CA ILE A 77 10.56 -5.76 5.55
C ILE A 77 11.57 -4.60 5.48
N ILE A 78 12.88 -4.88 5.49
CA ILE A 78 13.88 -3.81 5.48
C ILE A 78 13.77 -2.99 4.19
N GLY A 79 13.70 -3.65 3.03
CA GLY A 79 13.50 -2.95 1.75
C GLY A 79 12.18 -2.20 1.71
N GLY A 80 11.11 -2.82 2.20
CA GLY A 80 9.78 -2.23 2.26
C GLY A 80 9.71 -0.99 3.13
N VAL A 81 10.21 -1.05 4.35
CA VAL A 81 10.21 0.09 5.29
C VAL A 81 11.05 1.25 4.75
N LEU A 82 12.26 0.97 4.25
CA LEU A 82 13.10 2.03 3.67
C LEU A 82 12.44 2.68 2.45
N GLY A 83 11.88 1.90 1.54
CA GLY A 83 11.17 2.42 0.38
C GLY A 83 9.96 3.26 0.76
N GLU A 84 9.14 2.77 1.69
CA GLU A 84 7.94 3.46 2.15
C GLU A 84 8.27 4.79 2.84
N VAL A 85 9.27 4.80 3.74
CA VAL A 85 9.69 6.03 4.44
C VAL A 85 10.21 7.07 3.47
N ILE A 86 11.07 6.67 2.51
CA ILE A 86 11.60 7.60 1.51
C ILE A 86 10.47 8.09 0.59
N GLY A 87 9.57 7.20 0.15
CA GLY A 87 8.41 7.57 -0.65
C GLY A 87 7.48 8.53 0.08
N ALA A 88 7.14 8.24 1.32
CA ALA A 88 6.30 9.11 2.16
C ALA A 88 6.94 10.49 2.41
N TYR A 89 8.26 10.52 2.67
CA TYR A 89 8.98 11.78 2.83
C TYR A 89 8.95 12.62 1.55
N SER A 90 9.09 11.97 0.39
CA SER A 90 9.06 12.64 -0.92
C SER A 90 7.71 13.31 -1.22
N VAL A 91 6.61 12.81 -0.64
CA VAL A 91 5.26 13.38 -0.82
C VAL A 91 5.20 14.86 -0.40
N GLY A 92 5.93 15.25 0.65
CA GLY A 92 5.95 16.62 1.16
C GLY A 92 6.51 17.66 0.17
N PHE A 93 7.28 17.23 -0.84
CA PHE A 93 7.91 18.09 -1.84
C PHE A 93 7.14 18.14 -3.16
N ILE A 94 6.09 17.32 -3.30
CA ILE A 94 5.33 17.21 -4.56
C ILE A 94 4.03 18.01 -4.46
N PRO A 95 3.72 18.86 -5.45
CA PRO A 95 2.44 19.57 -5.49
C PRO A 95 1.24 18.63 -5.40
N THR A 96 0.22 19.03 -4.64
CA THR A 96 -0.98 18.21 -4.37
C THR A 96 -1.67 17.69 -5.63
N LEU A 97 -1.70 18.51 -6.69
CA LEU A 97 -2.28 18.09 -7.97
C LEU A 97 -1.53 16.91 -8.59
N ILE A 98 -0.19 16.95 -8.56
CA ILE A 98 0.65 15.86 -9.09
C ILE A 98 0.46 14.59 -8.24
N LEU A 99 0.38 14.73 -6.92
CA LEU A 99 0.08 13.60 -6.03
C LEU A 99 -1.28 12.97 -6.34
N ALA A 100 -2.31 13.78 -6.59
CA ALA A 100 -3.63 13.29 -6.96
C ALA A 100 -3.56 12.50 -8.30
N ILE A 101 -2.85 13.02 -9.29
CA ILE A 101 -2.66 12.33 -10.58
C ILE A 101 -1.91 11.01 -10.38
N ILE A 102 -0.81 11.00 -9.62
CA ILE A 102 -0.06 9.78 -9.29
C ILE A 102 -0.97 8.78 -8.58
N PHE A 103 -1.73 9.23 -7.58
CA PHE A 103 -2.64 8.36 -6.83
C PHE A 103 -3.67 7.69 -7.75
N VAL A 104 -4.39 8.48 -8.56
CA VAL A 104 -5.42 7.99 -9.47
C VAL A 104 -4.81 7.05 -10.52
N THR A 105 -3.70 7.45 -11.14
CA THR A 105 -3.02 6.63 -12.17
C THR A 105 -2.59 5.28 -11.62
N LEU A 106 -1.97 5.25 -10.43
CA LEU A 106 -1.56 4.01 -9.80
C LEU A 106 -2.77 3.16 -9.37
N CYS A 107 -3.88 3.76 -8.93
CA CYS A 107 -5.11 3.02 -8.65
C CYS A 107 -5.64 2.34 -9.91
N PHE A 108 -5.66 3.03 -11.05
CA PHE A 108 -6.07 2.44 -12.33
C PHE A 108 -5.12 1.31 -12.77
N ILE A 109 -3.80 1.53 -12.72
CA ILE A 109 -2.81 0.49 -13.10
C ILE A 109 -2.99 -0.76 -12.25
N VAL A 110 -3.20 -0.62 -10.95
CA VAL A 110 -3.41 -1.76 -10.05
C VAL A 110 -4.75 -2.45 -10.33
N ALA A 111 -5.83 -1.70 -10.51
CA ALA A 111 -7.16 -2.26 -10.82
C ALA A 111 -7.15 -3.05 -12.12
N PHE A 112 -6.58 -2.49 -13.19
CA PHE A 112 -6.45 -3.17 -14.48
C PHE A 112 -5.42 -4.30 -14.44
N GLY A 113 -4.31 -4.12 -13.72
CA GLY A 113 -3.26 -5.13 -13.59
C GLY A 113 -3.74 -6.40 -12.88
N ILE A 114 -4.54 -6.25 -11.83
CA ILE A 114 -5.14 -7.38 -11.10
C ILE A 114 -6.18 -8.09 -12.00
N HIS A 115 -7.02 -7.32 -12.69
CA HIS A 115 -8.09 -7.88 -13.52
C HIS A 115 -7.55 -8.59 -14.77
N SER A 116 -6.51 -8.07 -15.39
CA SER A 116 -5.97 -8.66 -16.63
C SER A 116 -5.07 -9.87 -16.42
N GLY A 117 -4.61 -10.15 -15.20
CA GLY A 117 -3.74 -11.30 -14.88
C GLY A 117 -2.43 -11.41 -15.69
N LYS A 118 -2.20 -10.47 -16.61
CA LYS A 118 -1.19 -10.59 -17.67
C LYS A 118 0.02 -9.65 -17.52
N ILE A 119 -0.09 -8.59 -16.72
CA ILE A 119 0.94 -7.52 -16.72
C ILE A 119 2.08 -7.86 -15.79
N VAL A 120 1.79 -8.32 -14.57
CA VAL A 120 2.82 -8.58 -13.55
C VAL A 120 3.62 -9.87 -13.79
N PRO A 121 3.00 -11.02 -14.19
CA PRO A 121 3.76 -12.26 -14.36
C PRO A 121 4.82 -12.23 -15.46
N LYS A 122 4.60 -11.48 -16.53
CA LYS A 122 5.53 -11.47 -17.68
C LYS A 122 6.81 -10.67 -17.43
N LEU A 123 6.76 -9.64 -16.60
CA LEU A 123 7.91 -8.78 -16.32
C LEU A 123 8.88 -9.39 -15.29
N THR A 124 8.39 -10.26 -14.41
CA THR A 124 9.13 -10.71 -13.24
C THR A 124 9.50 -12.21 -13.25
N GLN A 125 8.91 -13.03 -14.12
CA GLN A 125 9.24 -14.45 -14.27
C GLN A 125 10.73 -14.76 -14.56
N LYS A 126 11.54 -13.73 -14.87
CA LYS A 126 12.99 -13.86 -15.09
C LYS A 126 13.83 -13.55 -13.84
N ILE A 127 13.22 -13.09 -12.75
CA ILE A 127 13.94 -12.64 -11.55
C ILE A 127 13.96 -13.79 -10.55
N LYS A 128 15.16 -14.38 -10.33
CA LYS A 128 15.33 -15.40 -9.28
C LYS A 128 15.08 -14.78 -7.90
N PRO A 129 14.41 -15.50 -6.96
CA PRO A 129 14.15 -15.02 -5.61
C PRO A 129 15.44 -15.00 -4.75
N THR A 130 16.36 -14.12 -5.13
CA THR A 130 17.58 -13.88 -4.36
C THR A 130 17.34 -12.80 -3.31
N LYS A 131 18.00 -12.87 -2.16
CA LYS A 131 17.89 -11.91 -1.06
C LYS A 131 18.01 -10.44 -1.54
N LYS A 132 18.95 -10.17 -2.47
CA LYS A 132 19.14 -8.84 -3.09
C LYS A 132 17.94 -8.42 -3.95
N ASN A 133 17.39 -9.35 -4.74
CA ASN A 133 16.25 -9.05 -5.61
C ASN A 133 14.97 -8.81 -4.81
N ILE A 134 14.78 -9.54 -3.71
CA ILE A 134 13.65 -9.35 -2.80
C ILE A 134 13.73 -7.99 -2.12
N PHE A 135 14.92 -7.64 -1.58
CA PHE A 135 15.14 -6.33 -1.00
C PHE A 135 14.89 -5.21 -2.02
N GLY A 136 15.51 -5.28 -3.19
CA GLY A 136 15.39 -4.23 -4.22
C GLY A 136 13.97 -4.07 -4.76
N SER A 137 13.28 -5.18 -5.04
CA SER A 137 11.90 -5.15 -5.51
C SER A 137 10.94 -4.64 -4.44
N SER A 138 11.10 -5.06 -3.18
CA SER A 138 10.30 -4.55 -2.06
C SER A 138 10.55 -3.06 -1.81
N PHE A 139 11.80 -2.62 -1.89
CA PHE A 139 12.14 -1.21 -1.78
C PHE A 139 11.44 -0.38 -2.87
N PHE A 140 11.57 -0.80 -4.14
CA PHE A 140 11.00 -0.05 -5.25
C PHE A 140 9.47 -0.01 -5.23
N VAL A 141 8.84 -1.14 -4.94
CA VAL A 141 7.38 -1.21 -4.79
C VAL A 141 6.92 -0.34 -3.63
N SER A 142 7.58 -0.42 -2.47
CA SER A 142 7.22 0.40 -1.31
C SER A 142 7.48 1.89 -1.54
N PHE A 143 8.52 2.27 -2.27
CA PHE A 143 8.73 3.65 -2.65
C PHE A 143 7.56 4.20 -3.47
N ILE A 144 7.12 3.44 -4.49
CA ILE A 144 5.96 3.83 -5.32
C ILE A 144 4.68 3.88 -4.47
N THR A 145 4.47 2.91 -3.57
CA THR A 145 3.30 2.91 -2.70
C THR A 145 3.35 4.03 -1.66
N GLY A 146 4.52 4.41 -1.19
CA GLY A 146 4.74 5.56 -0.34
C GLY A 146 4.31 6.86 -1.01
N LEU A 147 4.66 7.07 -2.27
CA LEU A 147 4.18 8.22 -3.06
C LEU A 147 2.65 8.25 -3.22
N ARG A 148 1.99 7.11 -3.13
CA ARG A 148 0.53 6.95 -3.22
C ARG A 148 -0.18 7.02 -1.85
N GLY A 149 0.51 7.37 -0.79
CA GLY A 149 -0.04 7.41 0.57
C GLY A 149 -0.07 6.05 1.27
N GLY A 150 0.83 5.13 0.91
CA GLY A 150 1.08 3.93 1.69
C GLY A 150 0.06 2.80 1.51
N SER A 151 -0.41 2.51 0.32
CA SER A 151 -1.39 1.44 0.08
C SER A 151 -0.83 0.32 -0.80
N GLY A 152 0.09 -0.48 -0.25
CA GLY A 152 0.81 -1.55 -0.96
C GLY A 152 0.15 -2.93 -0.97
N GLY A 153 -0.92 -3.14 -0.20
CA GLY A 153 -1.52 -4.46 0.01
C GLY A 153 -1.92 -5.23 -1.25
N GLN A 154 -2.16 -4.54 -2.34
CA GLN A 154 -2.50 -5.15 -3.63
C GLN A 154 -1.28 -5.55 -4.46
N ILE A 155 -0.17 -4.83 -4.32
CA ILE A 155 1.00 -4.97 -5.19
C ILE A 155 1.94 -6.06 -4.66
N PHE A 156 2.09 -6.15 -3.32
CA PHE A 156 2.98 -7.13 -2.71
C PHE A 156 2.64 -8.59 -3.02
N PRO A 157 1.39 -9.07 -2.94
CA PRO A 157 1.05 -10.43 -3.33
C PRO A 157 1.39 -10.72 -4.79
N ALA A 158 1.10 -9.76 -5.68
CA ALA A 158 1.44 -9.89 -7.10
C ALA A 158 2.97 -9.93 -7.33
N LEU A 159 3.73 -9.11 -6.59
CA LEU A 159 5.19 -9.12 -6.62
C LEU A 159 5.76 -10.46 -6.16
N PHE A 160 5.35 -10.98 -5.00
CA PHE A 160 5.88 -12.22 -4.45
C PHE A 160 5.52 -13.43 -5.30
N LYS A 161 4.28 -13.49 -5.80
CA LYS A 161 3.87 -14.52 -6.76
C LYS A 161 4.72 -14.48 -8.03
N SER A 162 5.09 -13.31 -8.50
CA SER A 162 5.94 -13.15 -9.68
C SER A 162 7.41 -13.55 -9.45
N LEU A 163 7.85 -13.53 -8.19
CA LEU A 163 9.16 -14.04 -7.76
C LEU A 163 9.14 -15.56 -7.48
N GLY A 164 8.00 -16.24 -7.71
CA GLY A 164 7.85 -17.67 -7.42
C GLY A 164 7.74 -18.00 -5.94
N LEU A 165 7.29 -17.05 -5.15
CA LEU A 165 7.03 -17.19 -3.72
C LEU A 165 5.51 -17.26 -3.54
N ASP A 166 4.97 -18.48 -3.54
CA ASP A 166 3.54 -18.77 -3.27
C ASP A 166 3.29 -18.88 -1.77
#